data_87f64efb37d1e7e96947819d553a4f5b
#
_entry.id   87f64efb37d1e7e96947819d553a4f5b
#
_cell.length_a   1.000
_cell.length_b   1.000
_cell.length_c   1.000
_cell.angle_alpha   90.00
_cell.angle_beta   90.00
_cell.angle_gamma   90.00
#
_symmetry.space_group_name_H-M   'P 1'
#
loop_
_entity.id
_entity.type
_entity.pdbx_description
1 polymer ?
#
loop_
_entity_poly.entity_id
_entity_poly.type
_entity_poly.pdbx_seq_one_letter_code
_entity_poly.pdbx_strand_id
1 'polypeptide(L)'
;FCDRRREKHILCDGRFFEVNPDTVCDFRKLPFPDESFFLICFDPPHLLQAGETSWIKKKYGSLNRLTWSEDLSKGFDECWRVLKPGGTLIFKWNETQISLREVLSCFSRRPVFGHTTTKRRDTHWMTFYKDAALKAVEEGK
;
A
#
# COMPACT_ATOMS: atom_id res chain seq x y z
N PHE A 1 -2.64 12.12 -4.01
CA PHE A 1 -1.99 10.92 -3.41
C PHE A 1 -1.24 11.28 -2.14
N CYS A 2 -0.89 10.25 -1.35
CA CYS A 2 -0.16 10.39 -0.10
C CYS A 2 1.23 9.75 -0.21
N ASP A 3 2.24 10.39 0.37
CA ASP A 3 3.58 9.83 0.60
C ASP A 3 4.15 10.52 1.85
N ARG A 4 5.00 9.85 2.60
CA ARG A 4 5.70 10.46 3.75
C ARG A 4 6.81 11.41 3.34
N ARG A 5 7.20 11.42 2.07
CA ARG A 5 8.30 12.19 1.51
C ARG A 5 7.77 13.30 0.61
N ARG A 6 8.43 14.44 0.65
CA ARG A 6 8.34 15.47 -0.38
C ARG A 6 9.77 15.80 -0.79
N GLU A 7 10.21 15.26 -1.92
CA GLU A 7 11.61 15.22 -2.30
C GLU A 7 11.80 15.45 -3.79
N LYS A 8 12.94 16.04 -4.16
CA LYS A 8 13.38 16.25 -5.54
C LYS A 8 14.69 15.52 -5.75
N HIS A 9 14.81 14.81 -6.86
CA HIS A 9 15.99 14.03 -7.20
C HIS A 9 16.41 14.29 -8.65
N ILE A 10 17.71 14.24 -8.90
CA ILE A 10 18.27 14.08 -10.24
C ILE A 10 18.69 12.61 -10.34
N LEU A 11 18.16 11.90 -11.32
CA LEU A 11 18.49 10.50 -11.58
C LEU A 11 19.87 10.40 -12.24
N CYS A 12 20.46 9.20 -12.23
CA CYS A 12 21.78 8.96 -12.81
C CYS A 12 21.86 9.23 -14.33
N ASP A 13 20.71 9.23 -15.01
CA ASP A 13 20.59 9.59 -16.43
C ASP A 13 20.27 11.09 -16.67
N GLY A 14 20.35 11.92 -15.62
CA GLY A 14 20.10 13.35 -15.66
C GLY A 14 18.62 13.77 -15.61
N ARG A 15 17.66 12.82 -15.60
CA ARG A 15 16.25 13.15 -15.51
C ARG A 15 15.89 13.68 -14.13
N PHE A 16 15.05 14.71 -14.12
CA PHE A 16 14.45 15.24 -12.91
C PHE A 16 13.31 14.30 -12.45
N PHE A 17 13.28 14.00 -11.18
CA PHE A 17 12.23 13.22 -10.54
C PHE A 17 11.80 13.90 -9.23
N GLU A 18 10.49 14.06 -9.05
CA GLU A 18 9.92 14.69 -7.87
C GLU A 18 8.86 13.79 -7.24
N VAL A 19 8.93 13.64 -5.94
CA VAL A 19 7.84 13.11 -5.10
C VAL A 19 7.16 14.33 -4.46
N ASN A 20 5.97 14.67 -4.93
CA ASN A 20 5.20 15.81 -4.46
C ASN A 20 3.74 15.41 -4.17
N PRO A 21 3.50 14.76 -3.03
CA PRO A 21 2.17 14.30 -2.65
C PRO A 21 1.24 15.47 -2.31
N ASP A 22 -0.06 15.28 -2.52
CA ASP A 22 -1.11 16.19 -2.06
C ASP A 22 -1.11 16.28 -0.52
N THR A 23 -0.91 15.12 0.14
CA THR A 23 -0.81 15.01 1.60
C THR A 23 0.46 14.29 1.99
N VAL A 24 1.31 14.94 2.78
CA VAL A 24 2.50 14.32 3.38
C VAL A 24 2.04 13.57 4.63
N CYS A 25 2.07 12.24 4.60
CA CYS A 25 1.69 11.40 5.74
C CYS A 25 2.32 10.02 5.68
N ASP A 26 2.36 9.37 6.82
CA ASP A 26 2.73 7.96 6.93
C ASP A 26 1.49 7.09 6.71
N PHE A 27 1.59 6.09 5.83
CA PHE A 27 0.49 5.19 5.51
C PHE A 27 0.02 4.36 6.73
N ARG A 28 0.86 4.24 7.76
CA ARG A 28 0.53 3.56 9.03
C ARG A 28 -0.35 4.39 9.96
N LYS A 29 -0.55 5.68 9.62
CA LYS A 29 -1.42 6.62 10.36
C LYS A 29 -1.91 7.70 9.40
N LEU A 30 -3.01 7.43 8.73
CA LEU A 30 -3.58 8.34 7.74
C LEU A 30 -4.34 9.49 8.43
N PRO A 31 -4.12 10.76 8.01
CA PRO A 31 -4.75 11.93 8.62
C PRO A 31 -6.19 12.17 8.12
N PHE A 32 -6.91 11.10 7.83
CA PHE A 32 -8.28 11.18 7.34
C PHE A 32 -9.24 10.55 8.34
N PRO A 33 -10.48 11.06 8.47
CA PRO A 33 -11.53 10.41 9.25
C PRO A 33 -11.84 9.01 8.76
N ASP A 34 -12.46 8.22 9.62
CA ASP A 34 -13.00 6.92 9.24
C ASP A 34 -13.97 7.07 8.07
N GLU A 35 -14.02 6.06 7.20
CA GLU A 35 -15.00 6.00 6.11
C GLU A 35 -15.04 7.23 5.20
N SER A 36 -13.85 7.74 4.84
CA SER A 36 -13.70 8.93 4.00
C SER A 36 -13.79 8.62 2.50
N PHE A 37 -13.36 7.42 2.06
CA PHE A 37 -13.14 7.12 0.65
C PHE A 37 -13.90 5.88 0.18
N PHE A 38 -14.43 5.89 -1.05
CA PHE A 38 -15.02 4.72 -1.70
C PHE A 38 -13.99 3.86 -2.44
N LEU A 39 -12.86 4.46 -2.83
CA LEU A 39 -11.77 3.77 -3.53
C LEU A 39 -10.44 4.15 -2.92
N ILE A 40 -9.64 3.15 -2.61
CA ILE A 40 -8.26 3.32 -2.13
C ILE A 40 -7.34 2.45 -2.99
N CYS A 41 -6.24 3.03 -3.46
CA CYS A 41 -5.12 2.30 -4.04
C CYS A 41 -3.97 2.30 -3.04
N PHE A 42 -3.60 1.12 -2.54
CA PHE A 42 -2.49 0.92 -1.63
C PHE A 42 -1.32 0.29 -2.38
N ASP A 43 -0.32 1.11 -2.71
CA ASP A 43 0.93 0.71 -3.40
C ASP A 43 2.13 1.06 -2.50
N PRO A 44 2.33 0.31 -1.40
CA PRO A 44 3.43 0.58 -0.46
C PRO A 44 4.79 0.20 -1.06
N PRO A 45 5.89 0.66 -0.44
CA PRO A 45 7.22 0.14 -0.76
C PRO A 45 7.24 -1.38 -0.65
N HIS A 46 7.92 -2.05 -1.59
CA HIS A 46 8.04 -3.52 -1.65
C HIS A 46 9.48 -4.02 -1.49
N LEU A 47 10.45 -3.10 -1.33
CA LEU A 47 11.86 -3.44 -1.20
C LEU A 47 12.29 -3.41 0.26
N LEU A 48 12.95 -4.49 0.71
CA LEU A 48 13.66 -4.55 1.99
C LEU A 48 15.11 -4.08 1.84
N GLN A 49 15.70 -4.35 0.67
CA GLN A 49 17.08 -4.02 0.35
C GLN A 49 17.13 -3.35 -1.02
N ALA A 50 17.72 -2.17 -1.06
CA ALA A 50 18.07 -1.49 -2.29
C ALA A 50 19.31 -0.64 -2.03
N GLY A 51 20.27 -0.65 -2.95
CA GLY A 51 21.45 0.20 -2.87
C GLY A 51 21.06 1.67 -2.69
N GLU A 52 21.91 2.44 -2.04
CA GLU A 52 21.63 3.86 -1.75
C GLU A 52 21.43 4.70 -3.01
N THR A 53 22.10 4.33 -4.08
CA THR A 53 21.99 4.96 -5.41
C THR A 53 20.83 4.45 -6.24
N SER A 54 20.08 3.43 -5.75
CA SER A 54 18.98 2.81 -6.49
C SER A 54 17.87 3.81 -6.78
N TRP A 55 17.59 4.03 -8.06
CA TRP A 55 16.47 4.86 -8.50
C TRP A 55 15.10 4.32 -8.03
N ILE A 56 14.99 3.00 -7.89
CA ILE A 56 13.77 2.34 -7.38
C ILE A 56 13.56 2.73 -5.92
N LYS A 57 14.61 2.72 -5.09
CA LYS A 57 14.55 3.19 -3.70
C LYS A 57 14.16 4.66 -3.61
N LYS A 58 14.73 5.51 -4.48
CA LYS A 58 14.37 6.93 -4.55
C LYS A 58 12.90 7.12 -4.94
N LYS A 59 12.40 6.31 -5.87
CA LYS A 59 11.02 6.41 -6.37
C LYS A 59 9.99 5.87 -5.38
N TYR A 60 10.19 4.68 -4.84
CA TYR A 60 9.18 3.95 -4.07
C TYR A 60 9.49 3.88 -2.57
N GLY A 61 10.70 4.24 -2.15
CA GLY A 61 11.14 4.02 -0.78
C GLY A 61 11.52 2.56 -0.51
N SER A 62 11.69 2.24 0.76
CA SER A 62 11.96 0.88 1.23
C SER A 62 11.27 0.64 2.57
N LEU A 63 10.95 -0.63 2.83
CA LEU A 63 10.44 -1.11 4.12
C LEU A 63 11.62 -1.39 5.06
N ASN A 64 11.36 -1.33 6.35
CA ASN A 64 12.30 -1.78 7.36
C ASN A 64 12.28 -3.31 7.41
N ARG A 65 13.47 -3.94 7.34
CA ARG A 65 13.62 -5.39 7.31
C ARG A 65 13.06 -6.10 8.55
N LEU A 66 13.06 -5.43 9.71
CA LEU A 66 12.61 -6.02 10.97
C LEU A 66 11.12 -5.79 11.25
N THR A 67 10.52 -4.75 10.65
CA THR A 67 9.15 -4.32 10.97
C THR A 67 8.19 -4.35 9.78
N TRP A 68 8.64 -4.79 8.60
CA TRP A 68 7.86 -4.71 7.36
C TRP A 68 6.46 -5.33 7.47
N SER A 69 6.34 -6.47 8.14
CA SER A 69 5.06 -7.17 8.30
C SER A 69 4.08 -6.38 9.17
N GLU A 70 4.58 -5.83 10.28
CA GLU A 70 3.80 -4.97 11.16
C GLU A 70 3.43 -3.64 10.47
N ASP A 71 4.38 -3.05 9.75
CA ASP A 71 4.18 -1.81 9.00
C ASP A 71 3.11 -1.97 7.91
N LEU A 72 3.15 -3.07 7.16
CA LEU A 72 2.15 -3.36 6.13
C LEU A 72 0.79 -3.70 6.72
N SER A 73 0.74 -4.44 7.83
CA SER A 73 -0.50 -4.73 8.55
C SER A 73 -1.16 -3.43 9.02
N LYS A 74 -0.43 -2.56 9.70
CA LYS A 74 -0.93 -1.25 10.14
C LYS A 74 -1.41 -0.39 8.96
N GLY A 75 -0.65 -0.37 7.87
CA GLY A 75 -1.02 0.38 6.67
C GLY A 75 -2.30 -0.14 6.03
N PHE A 76 -2.46 -1.46 5.97
CA PHE A 76 -3.68 -2.07 5.47
C PHE A 76 -4.89 -1.74 6.36
N ASP A 77 -4.74 -1.83 7.67
CA ASP A 77 -5.81 -1.54 8.62
C ASP A 77 -6.20 -0.05 8.59
N GLU A 78 -5.25 0.87 8.41
CA GLU A 78 -5.54 2.28 8.20
C GLU A 78 -6.28 2.55 6.89
N CYS A 79 -5.86 1.90 5.79
CA CYS A 79 -6.60 1.95 4.53
C CYS A 79 -8.03 1.42 4.72
N TRP A 80 -8.19 0.33 5.48
CA TRP A 80 -9.49 -0.26 5.76
C TRP A 80 -10.38 0.65 6.64
N ARG A 81 -9.77 1.32 7.62
CA ARG A 81 -10.45 2.28 8.49
C ARG A 81 -11.06 3.44 7.70
N VAL A 82 -10.25 4.05 6.82
CA VAL A 82 -10.69 5.20 6.02
C VAL A 82 -11.52 4.82 4.79
N LEU A 83 -11.64 3.52 4.47
CA LEU A 83 -12.50 3.03 3.40
C LEU A 83 -13.94 2.97 3.88
N LYS A 84 -14.87 3.51 3.09
CA LYS A 84 -16.32 3.44 3.36
C LYS A 84 -16.86 2.01 3.22
N PRO A 85 -17.94 1.66 3.95
CA PRO A 85 -18.75 0.50 3.60
C PRO A 85 -19.21 0.58 2.14
N GLY A 86 -19.16 -0.53 1.41
CA GLY A 86 -19.38 -0.57 -0.05
C GLY A 86 -18.20 -0.08 -0.88
N GLY A 87 -17.08 0.27 -0.23
CA GLY A 87 -15.86 0.72 -0.90
C GLY A 87 -14.94 -0.41 -1.33
N THR A 88 -14.01 -0.07 -2.19
CA THR A 88 -13.02 -0.99 -2.77
C THR A 88 -11.61 -0.53 -2.43
N LEU A 89 -10.76 -1.47 -1.96
CA LEU A 89 -9.34 -1.27 -1.81
C LEU A 89 -8.61 -2.11 -2.85
N ILE A 90 -7.75 -1.46 -3.63
CA ILE A 90 -6.84 -2.10 -4.58
C ILE A 90 -5.45 -2.09 -3.96
N PHE A 91 -4.89 -3.27 -3.75
CA PHE A 91 -3.54 -3.46 -3.25
C PHE A 91 -2.64 -3.90 -4.38
N LYS A 92 -1.55 -3.17 -4.60
CA LYS A 92 -0.53 -3.54 -5.58
C LYS A 92 0.72 -4.01 -4.86
N TRP A 93 1.27 -5.14 -5.29
CA TRP A 93 2.47 -5.72 -4.70
C TRP A 93 3.40 -6.29 -5.75
N ASN A 94 4.71 -6.02 -5.58
CA ASN A 94 5.74 -6.72 -6.35
C ASN A 94 6.48 -7.69 -5.42
N GLU A 95 6.46 -8.98 -5.74
CA GLU A 95 6.96 -10.06 -4.88
C GLU A 95 8.44 -10.42 -5.09
N THR A 96 9.23 -9.50 -5.63
CA THR A 96 10.66 -9.76 -5.88
C THR A 96 11.43 -10.11 -4.60
N GLN A 97 11.10 -9.54 -3.45
CA GLN A 97 11.82 -9.76 -2.18
C GLN A 97 10.96 -10.38 -1.08
N ILE A 98 9.66 -10.19 -1.10
CA ILE A 98 8.70 -10.77 -0.17
C ILE A 98 7.56 -11.33 -0.99
N SER A 99 7.22 -12.60 -0.79
CA SER A 99 6.14 -13.22 -1.56
C SER A 99 4.77 -12.59 -1.25
N LEU A 100 3.87 -12.61 -2.24
CA LEU A 100 2.49 -12.16 -2.04
C LEU A 100 1.80 -12.93 -0.90
N ARG A 101 2.08 -14.22 -0.77
CA ARG A 101 1.52 -15.08 0.29
C ARG A 101 1.90 -14.56 1.68
N GLU A 102 3.17 -14.23 1.90
CA GLU A 102 3.65 -13.69 3.18
C GLU A 102 2.96 -12.36 3.49
N VAL A 103 2.88 -11.45 2.52
CA VAL A 103 2.22 -10.16 2.72
C VAL A 103 0.74 -10.31 3.02
N LEU A 104 0.02 -11.15 2.26
CA LEU A 104 -1.41 -11.38 2.51
C LEU A 104 -1.67 -12.05 3.87
N SER A 105 -0.70 -12.78 4.43
CA SER A 105 -0.83 -13.35 5.77
C SER A 105 -0.79 -12.32 6.89
N CYS A 106 -0.25 -11.11 6.61
CA CYS A 106 -0.21 -9.99 7.56
C CYS A 106 -1.54 -9.21 7.60
N PHE A 107 -2.41 -9.39 6.60
CA PHE A 107 -3.64 -8.60 6.49
C PHE A 107 -4.81 -9.24 7.22
N SER A 108 -5.61 -8.41 7.86
CA SER A 108 -6.81 -8.81 8.61
C SER A 108 -7.96 -9.28 7.70
N ARG A 109 -7.87 -9.07 6.39
CA ARG A 109 -8.90 -9.40 5.39
C ARG A 109 -8.30 -10.14 4.21
N ARG A 110 -9.14 -10.86 3.46
CA ARG A 110 -8.75 -11.57 2.25
C ARG A 110 -9.25 -10.84 1.00
N PRO A 111 -8.48 -10.87 -0.10
CA PRO A 111 -8.93 -10.29 -1.36
C PRO A 111 -10.09 -11.10 -1.94
N VAL A 112 -11.00 -10.41 -2.62
CA VAL A 112 -12.11 -11.03 -3.38
C VAL A 112 -11.71 -11.36 -4.82
N PHE A 113 -10.68 -10.67 -5.33
CA PHE A 113 -10.16 -10.86 -6.68
C PHE A 113 -8.68 -10.52 -6.73
N GLY A 114 -7.94 -11.12 -7.66
CA GLY A 114 -6.54 -10.80 -7.90
C GLY A 114 -6.13 -11.08 -9.35
N HIS A 115 -5.20 -10.28 -9.85
CA HIS A 115 -4.59 -10.43 -11.16
C HIS A 115 -3.09 -10.16 -11.10
N THR A 116 -2.32 -10.93 -11.90
CA THR A 116 -0.87 -10.78 -11.98
C THR A 116 -0.51 -10.11 -13.29
N THR A 117 0.34 -9.09 -13.23
CA THR A 117 0.87 -8.38 -14.39
C THR A 117 2.38 -8.53 -14.49
N THR A 118 2.96 -8.08 -15.60
CA THR A 118 4.37 -8.17 -16.00
C THR A 118 4.75 -9.47 -16.68
N LYS A 119 5.81 -9.41 -17.50
CA LYS A 119 6.36 -10.61 -18.18
C LYS A 119 6.89 -11.66 -17.20
N ARG A 120 7.37 -11.23 -16.03
CA ARG A 120 7.90 -12.09 -14.95
C ARG A 120 6.81 -12.60 -14.02
N ARG A 121 5.59 -12.06 -14.11
CA ARG A 121 4.46 -12.38 -13.23
C ARG A 121 4.74 -12.11 -11.74
N ASP A 122 5.55 -11.12 -11.43
CA ASP A 122 5.97 -10.73 -10.09
C ASP A 122 5.21 -9.53 -9.50
N THR A 123 4.32 -8.93 -10.29
CA THR A 123 3.47 -7.81 -9.85
C THR A 123 2.02 -8.23 -9.83
N HIS A 124 1.41 -8.12 -8.67
CA HIS A 124 0.06 -8.55 -8.36
C HIS A 124 -0.82 -7.34 -8.05
N TRP A 125 -2.08 -7.43 -8.46
CA TRP A 125 -3.13 -6.49 -8.14
C TRP A 125 -4.24 -7.26 -7.43
N MET A 126 -4.48 -6.93 -6.16
CA MET A 126 -5.46 -7.62 -5.33
C MET A 126 -6.56 -6.64 -4.95
N THR A 127 -7.78 -7.07 -5.09
CA THR A 127 -8.98 -6.27 -4.79
C THR A 127 -9.64 -6.77 -3.52
N PHE A 128 -9.89 -5.85 -2.60
CA PHE A 128 -10.66 -6.09 -1.38
C PHE A 128 -11.93 -5.26 -1.44
N TYR A 129 -13.00 -5.81 -0.94
CA TYR A 129 -14.30 -5.14 -0.86
C TYR A 129 -14.76 -5.06 0.59
N LYS A 130 -15.11 -3.85 1.03
CA LYS A 130 -15.65 -3.63 2.38
C LYS A 130 -17.16 -3.74 2.32
N ASP A 131 -17.69 -4.92 2.69
CA ASP A 131 -19.12 -5.17 2.67
C ASP A 131 -19.87 -4.24 3.63
N ALA A 132 -20.90 -3.59 3.12
CA ALA A 132 -21.76 -2.72 3.91
C ALA A 132 -22.62 -3.51 4.93
N ALA A 133 -22.94 -4.78 4.63
CA ALA A 133 -23.76 -5.61 5.50
C ALA A 133 -23.03 -6.08 6.78
N LEU A 134 -21.69 -6.15 6.75
CA LEU A 134 -20.91 -6.55 7.94
C LEU A 134 -21.03 -5.55 9.08
N LYS A 135 -21.21 -4.27 8.79
CA LYS A 135 -21.38 -3.22 9.80
C LYS A 135 -22.69 -3.38 10.59
N ALA A 136 -23.76 -3.79 9.93
CA ALA A 136 -25.07 -4.00 10.56
C ALA A 136 -25.07 -5.16 11.59
N VAL A 137 -24.14 -6.11 11.43
CA VAL A 137 -24.00 -7.26 12.37
C VAL A 137 -23.14 -6.87 13.58
N GLU A 138 -22.14 -6.01 13.40
CA GLU A 138 -21.27 -5.55 14.49
C GLU A 138 -21.97 -4.52 15.39
N GLU A 139 -22.84 -3.66 14.85
CA GLU A 139 -23.64 -2.68 15.58
C GLU A 139 -24.91 -3.26 16.24
N GLY A 140 -25.32 -4.45 15.85
CA GLY A 140 -26.52 -5.14 16.37
C GLY A 140 -26.24 -6.12 17.53
N LYS A 141 -25.02 -6.15 18.07
CA LYS A 141 -24.63 -6.87 19.29
C LYS A 141 -24.32 -5.89 20.41
#